data_464ab57a70386e9a8abe468f25de2de9
#
_entry.id   464ab57a70386e9a8abe468f25de2de9
#
_cell.length_a   1.000
_cell.length_b   1.000
_cell.length_c   1.000
_cell.angle_alpha   90.00
_cell.angle_beta   90.00
_cell.angle_gamma   90.00
#
_symmetry.space_group_name_H-M   'P 1'
#
loop_
_entity.id
_entity.type
_entity.pdbx_description
1 polymer ?
#
loop_
_entity_poly.entity_id
_entity_poly.type
_entity_poly.pdbx_seq_one_letter_code
_entity_poly.pdbx_strand_id
1 'polypeptide(L)'
;MVMNLAADPPARRGRRGRRGRRTGPHPVDIHVGSRVRMRRTLLGMSQEKLGDALALTFQQVQKYERGANRIGSSRLFEISRILDVPVSFFFEEMP
;
A
#
# COMPACT_ATOMS: atom_id res chain seq x y z
N MET A 1 22.91 5.15 6.70
CA MET A 1 22.72 4.77 6.81
C MET A 1 22.40 4.14 7.19
N VAL A 2 22.28 3.98 7.35
CA VAL A 2 21.97 3.35 7.66
C VAL A 2 21.51 2.69 8.03
N MET A 3 21.35 2.45 8.11
CA MET A 3 20.91 1.81 8.44
C MET A 3 20.46 1.07 8.81
N ASN A 4 20.35 0.78 9.01
CA ASN A 4 19.91 0.08 9.32
C ASN A 4 19.42 -0.66 9.50
N LEU A 5 19.46 -0.66 9.42
CA LEU A 5 19.04 -1.31 9.57
C LEU A 5 18.65 -2.13 9.84
N ALA A 6 18.77 -2.30 9.80
CA ALA A 6 18.49 -3.09 10.08
C ALA A 6 18.14 -3.66 10.56
N ALA A 7 18.05 -3.77 10.72
CA ALA A 7 17.75 -4.33 11.18
C ALA A 7 17.13 -4.92 11.57
N ASP A 8 16.80 -5.19 11.66
CA ASP A 8 16.24 -5.79 11.95
C ASP A 8 15.86 -6.63 12.03
N PRO A 9 16.05 -6.76 12.11
CA PRO A 9 15.67 -7.61 12.24
C PRO A 9 15.04 -8.33 12.48
N PRO A 10 15.06 -8.58 12.50
CA PRO A 10 14.47 -9.28 12.67
C PRO A 10 13.74 -9.80 13.09
N ALA A 11 13.76 -9.87 13.15
CA ALA A 11 13.23 -10.14 13.43
C ALA A 11 12.56 -10.66 13.55
N ARG A 12 12.52 -10.76 13.67
CA ARG A 12 12.01 -11.02 13.76
C ARG A 12 11.46 -11.67 13.57
N ARG A 13 11.41 -11.97 13.68
CA ARG A 13 10.96 -12.44 13.58
C ARG A 13 10.37 -12.93 13.70
N GLY A 14 10.23 -13.22 13.81
CA GLY A 14 9.68 -13.59 14.05
C GLY A 14 8.99 -14.07 14.20
N ARG A 15 8.80 -14.26 14.53
CA ARG A 15 8.25 -14.54 14.81
C ARG A 15 7.52 -14.51 14.73
N ARG A 16 7.22 -14.69 14.84
CA ARG A 16 6.53 -14.62 14.86
C ARG A 16 5.68 -14.62 14.68
N GLY A 17 5.39 -14.79 14.62
CA GLY A 17 4.72 -14.72 14.54
C GLY A 17 3.88 -14.76 14.55
N ARG A 18 3.68 -14.91 14.72
CA ARG A 18 3.00 -14.94 14.90
C ARG A 18 2.44 -14.46 15.27
N ARG A 19 2.42 -14.27 15.73
CA ARG A 19 1.92 -13.79 16.09
C ARG A 19 0.98 -13.27 16.12
N GLY A 20 1.28 -13.10 16.91
CA GLY A 20 -0.04 -12.60 17.10
C GLY A 20 -0.73 -12.49 15.85
N ARG A 21 -1.43 -12.89 15.71
CA ARG A 21 -1.92 -12.90 14.65
C ARG A 21 -3.01 -12.08 14.46
N ARG A 22 -2.77 -11.21 13.71
CA ARG A 22 -3.78 -10.32 13.28
C ARG A 22 -4.69 -11.04 12.31
N THR A 23 -5.97 -10.96 12.51
CA THR A 23 -6.92 -11.50 11.57
C THR A 23 -7.39 -10.38 10.68
N GLY A 24 -7.02 -10.37 9.46
CA GLY A 24 -7.45 -9.35 8.52
C GLY A 24 -6.38 -8.30 8.26
N PRO A 25 -6.67 -7.32 7.41
CA PRO A 25 -5.68 -6.33 6.97
C PRO A 25 -5.23 -5.41 8.08
N HIS A 26 -4.01 -4.95 7.98
CA HIS A 26 -3.48 -3.96 8.91
C HIS A 26 -4.19 -2.62 8.69
N PRO A 27 -4.54 -1.89 9.78
CA PRO A 27 -5.22 -0.60 9.63
C PRO A 27 -4.50 0.41 8.74
N VAL A 28 -3.17 0.43 8.77
CA VAL A 28 -2.41 1.32 7.90
C VAL A 28 -2.61 0.95 6.44
N ASP A 29 -2.63 -0.36 6.13
CA ASP A 29 -2.82 -0.81 4.76
C ASP A 29 -4.22 -0.46 4.26
N ILE A 30 -5.22 -0.54 5.13
CA ILE A 30 -6.59 -0.13 4.79
C ILE A 30 -6.62 1.36 4.46
N HIS A 31 -5.97 2.17 5.31
CA HIS A 31 -5.96 3.61 5.11
C HIS A 31 -5.25 3.98 3.80
N VAL A 32 -4.05 3.42 3.59
CA VAL A 32 -3.29 3.70 2.37
C VAL A 32 -4.10 3.30 1.14
N GLY A 33 -4.72 2.12 1.17
CA GLY A 33 -5.56 1.67 0.07
C GLY A 33 -6.72 2.60 -0.20
N SER A 34 -7.36 3.11 0.85
CA SER A 34 -8.49 4.03 0.70
C SER A 34 -8.03 5.35 0.07
N ARG A 35 -6.82 5.80 0.38
CA ARG A 35 -6.28 7.03 -0.20
C ARG A 35 -5.95 6.83 -1.68
N VAL A 36 -5.44 5.66 -2.04
CA VAL A 36 -5.22 5.30 -3.45
C VAL A 36 -6.54 5.38 -4.20
N ARG A 37 -7.58 4.76 -3.66
CA ARG A 37 -8.89 4.76 -4.29
C ARG A 37 -9.44 6.18 -4.43
N MET A 38 -9.31 6.97 -3.37
CA MET A 38 -9.81 8.35 -3.38
C MET A 38 -9.17 9.14 -4.52
N ARG A 39 -7.85 9.10 -4.62
CA ARG A 39 -7.14 9.87 -5.63
C ARG A 39 -7.47 9.37 -7.04
N ARG A 40 -7.49 8.04 -7.21
CA ARG A 40 -7.85 7.44 -8.49
C ARG A 40 -9.23 7.92 -8.95
N THR A 41 -10.19 7.88 -8.02
CA THR A 41 -11.56 8.29 -8.33
C THR A 41 -11.63 9.77 -8.68
N LEU A 42 -10.89 10.61 -7.95
CA LEU A 42 -10.87 12.04 -8.23
C LEU A 42 -10.32 12.33 -9.63
N LEU A 43 -9.41 11.49 -10.12
CA LEU A 43 -8.86 11.66 -11.46
C LEU A 43 -9.75 11.02 -12.54
N GLY A 44 -10.85 10.40 -12.15
CA GLY A 44 -11.74 9.72 -13.10
C GLY A 44 -11.12 8.47 -13.69
N MET A 45 -10.16 7.87 -12.99
CA MET A 45 -9.44 6.70 -13.49
C MET A 45 -10.09 5.42 -12.99
N SER A 46 -10.26 4.45 -13.88
CA SER A 46 -10.81 3.14 -13.49
C SER A 46 -9.72 2.29 -12.83
N GLN A 47 -10.13 1.26 -12.11
CA GLN A 47 -9.20 0.29 -11.55
C GLN A 47 -8.42 -0.42 -12.65
N GLU A 48 -9.06 -0.70 -13.77
CA GLU A 48 -8.39 -1.32 -14.92
C GLU A 48 -7.30 -0.41 -15.46
N LYS A 49 -7.59 0.88 -15.56
CA LYS A 49 -6.62 1.84 -16.07
C LYS A 49 -5.40 1.91 -15.16
N LEU A 50 -5.63 1.97 -13.86
CA LEU A 50 -4.52 1.98 -12.91
C LEU A 50 -3.75 0.67 -12.99
N GLY A 51 -4.46 -0.44 -13.09
CA GLY A 51 -3.81 -1.75 -13.24
C GLY A 51 -2.93 -1.80 -14.48
N ASP A 52 -3.43 -1.32 -15.62
CA ASP A 52 -2.64 -1.30 -16.84
C ASP A 52 -1.35 -0.51 -16.66
N ALA A 53 -1.44 0.63 -15.99
CA ALA A 53 -0.26 1.48 -15.77
C ALA A 53 0.76 0.79 -14.86
N LEU A 54 0.31 -0.12 -13.99
CA LEU A 54 1.16 -0.83 -13.04
C LEU A 54 1.53 -2.24 -13.51
N ALA A 55 1.02 -2.66 -14.66
CA ALA A 55 1.15 -4.03 -15.16
C ALA A 55 0.53 -5.04 -14.19
N LEU A 56 -0.63 -4.69 -13.64
CA LEU A 56 -1.39 -5.52 -12.71
C LEU A 56 -2.81 -5.70 -13.22
N THR A 57 -3.49 -6.74 -12.73
CA THR A 57 -4.89 -6.92 -13.02
C THR A 57 -5.73 -5.98 -12.16
N PHE A 58 -6.98 -5.73 -12.58
CA PHE A 58 -7.85 -4.87 -11.78
C PHE A 58 -8.18 -5.52 -10.44
N GLN A 59 -8.20 -6.86 -10.37
CA GLN A 59 -8.42 -7.55 -9.09
C GLN A 59 -7.31 -7.25 -8.09
N GLN A 60 -6.07 -7.16 -8.57
CA GLN A 60 -4.95 -6.82 -7.70
C GLN A 60 -5.08 -5.37 -7.22
N VAL A 61 -5.52 -4.47 -8.09
CA VAL A 61 -5.78 -3.08 -7.69
C VAL A 61 -6.88 -3.04 -6.63
N GLN A 62 -7.95 -3.82 -6.80
CA GLN A 62 -9.02 -3.90 -5.79
C GLN A 62 -8.47 -4.33 -4.44
N LYS A 63 -7.60 -5.33 -4.43
CA LYS A 63 -7.03 -5.82 -3.17
C LYS A 63 -6.16 -4.76 -2.51
N TYR A 64 -5.41 -4.00 -3.30
CA TYR A 64 -4.63 -2.87 -2.76
C TYR A 64 -5.57 -1.83 -2.14
N GLU A 65 -6.63 -1.48 -2.84
CA GLU A 65 -7.52 -0.40 -2.39
C GLU A 65 -8.30 -0.79 -1.14
N ARG A 66 -8.52 -2.08 -0.93
CA ARG A 66 -9.19 -2.55 0.29
C ARG A 66 -8.22 -2.86 1.42
N GLY A 67 -6.92 -2.77 1.16
CA GLY A 67 -5.92 -3.10 2.16
C GLY A 67 -5.75 -4.59 2.37
N ALA A 68 -6.35 -5.42 1.52
CA ALA A 68 -6.20 -6.87 1.61
C ALA A 68 -4.78 -7.30 1.26
N ASN A 69 -4.15 -6.58 0.34
CA ASN A 69 -2.74 -6.77 0.00
C ASN A 69 -1.99 -5.51 0.37
N ARG A 70 -0.85 -5.69 1.02
CA ARG A 70 0.01 -4.56 1.36
C ARG A 70 0.71 -4.06 0.11
N ILE A 71 0.80 -2.75 -0.02
CA ILE A 71 1.50 -2.12 -1.12
C ILE A 71 2.94 -1.89 -0.67
N GLY A 72 3.88 -2.56 -1.33
CA GLY A 72 5.30 -2.35 -1.01
C GLY A 72 5.76 -0.96 -1.38
N SER A 73 6.90 -0.54 -0.84
CA SER A 73 7.35 0.84 -0.98
C SER A 73 7.59 1.23 -2.44
N SER A 74 8.20 0.35 -3.24
CA SER A 74 8.46 0.69 -4.63
C SER A 74 7.17 0.78 -5.43
N ARG A 75 6.21 -0.09 -5.15
CA ARG A 75 4.91 -0.03 -5.82
C ARG A 75 4.15 1.23 -5.41
N LEU A 76 4.23 1.60 -4.12
CA LEU A 76 3.58 2.80 -3.65
C LEU A 76 4.17 4.05 -4.33
N PHE A 77 5.48 4.05 -4.53
CA PHE A 77 6.12 5.14 -5.24
C PHE A 77 5.60 5.24 -6.69
N GLU A 78 5.50 4.09 -7.37
CA GLU A 78 4.95 4.08 -8.73
C GLU A 78 3.52 4.62 -8.76
N ILE A 79 2.70 4.19 -7.81
CA ILE A 79 1.32 4.65 -7.73
C ILE A 79 1.29 6.17 -7.53
N SER A 80 2.17 6.68 -6.66
CA SER A 80 2.23 8.13 -6.41
C SER A 80 2.53 8.90 -7.69
N ARG A 81 3.41 8.36 -8.53
CA ARG A 81 3.75 9.02 -9.79
C ARG A 81 2.59 8.97 -10.77
N ILE A 82 1.93 7.83 -10.86
CA ILE A 82 0.79 7.67 -11.76
C ILE A 82 -0.36 8.58 -11.35
N LEU A 83 -0.61 8.67 -10.04
CA LEU A 83 -1.72 9.47 -9.52
C LEU A 83 -1.34 10.93 -9.27
N ASP A 84 -0.07 11.27 -9.52
CA ASP A 84 0.44 12.65 -9.43
C ASP A 84 0.23 13.25 -8.04
N VAL A 85 0.67 12.52 -7.03
CA VAL A 85 0.67 12.99 -5.63
C VAL A 85 1.98 12.55 -4.99
N PRO A 86 2.45 13.24 -3.94
CA PRO A 86 3.59 12.75 -3.19
C PRO A 86 3.20 11.50 -2.40
N VAL A 87 4.19 10.66 -2.07
CA VAL A 87 3.92 9.45 -1.29
C VAL A 87 3.25 9.79 0.04
N SER A 88 3.59 10.94 0.63
CA SER A 88 2.99 11.37 1.89
C SER A 88 1.47 11.50 1.82
N PHE A 89 0.92 11.74 0.63
CA PHE A 89 -0.52 11.84 0.44
C PHE A 89 -1.24 10.62 0.99
N PHE A 90 -0.64 9.42 0.81
CA PHE A 90 -1.31 8.18 1.19
C PHE A 90 -1.34 7.96 2.70
N PHE A 91 -0.62 8.77 3.46
CA PHE A 91 -0.57 8.67 4.91
C PHE A 91 -1.25 9.84 5.61
N GLU A 92 -1.77 10.79 4.84
CA GLU A 92 -2.44 11.96 5.42
C GLU A 92 -3.75 11.54 6.07
N GLU A 93 -4.09 12.23 7.15
CA GLU A 93 -5.34 12.02 7.88
C GLU A 93 -5.49 10.60 8.40
N MET A 94 -4.37 9.96 8.67
CA MET A 94 -4.38 8.62 9.24
C MET A 94 -4.87 8.69 10.68
N PRO A 95 -5.83 7.82 11.08
CA PRO A 95 -6.36 7.84 12.43
C PRO A 95 -5.32 7.53 13.48
#